data_3e6d29bbb1c15da98a700a373b400973
#
_entry.id   3e6d29bbb1c15da98a700a373b400973
#
_cell.length_a   1.000
_cell.length_b   1.000
_cell.length_c   1.000
_cell.angle_alpha   90.00
_cell.angle_beta   90.00
_cell.angle_gamma   90.00
#
_symmetry.space_group_name_H-M   'P 1'
#
loop_
_entity.id
_entity.type
_entity.pdbx_description
1 polymer ?
#
loop_
_entity_poly.entity_id
_entity_poly.type
_entity_poly.pdbx_seq_one_letter_code
_entity_poly.pdbx_strand_id
1 'polypeptide(L)'
;MPAVVTPVRGSAARRWRIAAAGAALIGIVLVGLTVLLGSRPVQIGQVRLGAAVDVVYASGVVEHARQAHVAPVTTAPIRSVAVEEGQVVRRGQVLAQLEDGPQRGTAMQVEAQAAQARVIAARTQRLLQAGFAAPAADEDAQAQRKAAEAAAASAWSRLADYRITAPIAGRILRRDAEPGDLAQSGKVLFLVADPARLRVTADVDERDVARLAVGQTALIRADGFPGETFKGRIDQITPVGDAIGRVFRVRVGLPPASRLRPGMTVELNLVTARRDDARLVPSTAIRDGAVWVEADGKARRVPVVVGAASGDQAEIVSGLAPGARIILSPPKDLRDGARVKPAKP
;
A
#
# COMPACT_ATOMS: atom_id res chain seq x y z
N MET A 1 -96.06 68.64 22.79
CA MET A 1 -95.64 67.28 22.40
C MET A 1 -94.40 67.42 21.52
N PRO A 2 -93.25 67.02 21.90
CA PRO A 2 -91.99 67.22 21.20
C PRO A 2 -91.74 66.02 20.26
N ALA A 3 -91.28 66.35 19.07
CA ALA A 3 -90.84 65.40 18.04
C ALA A 3 -89.36 64.87 18.30
N VAL A 4 -89.22 63.55 18.28
CA VAL A 4 -87.93 62.87 18.49
C VAL A 4 -87.21 62.87 17.16
N VAL A 5 -86.01 63.48 17.11
CA VAL A 5 -85.06 63.40 15.99
C VAL A 5 -84.06 62.26 16.23
N THR A 6 -84.09 61.25 15.40
CA THR A 6 -83.07 60.16 15.38
C THR A 6 -81.86 60.57 14.53
N PRO A 7 -80.61 60.43 15.00
CA PRO A 7 -79.40 60.71 14.14
C PRO A 7 -79.03 59.50 13.28
N VAL A 8 -78.88 59.72 12.01
CA VAL A 8 -78.29 58.74 11.03
C VAL A 8 -76.78 58.63 11.26
N ARG A 9 -76.32 57.56 11.92
CA ARG A 9 -74.92 57.20 12.03
C ARG A 9 -74.66 56.06 11.08
N GLY A 10 -73.85 56.26 10.03
CA GLY A 10 -73.52 55.07 9.23
C GLY A 10 -72.60 55.13 8.01
N SER A 11 -71.91 56.24 7.74
CA SER A 11 -71.08 56.26 6.48
C SER A 11 -69.56 56.43 6.64
N ALA A 12 -69.14 56.98 7.74
CA ALA A 12 -67.70 57.24 7.98
C ALA A 12 -66.91 55.99 8.39
N ALA A 13 -67.45 55.12 9.23
CA ALA A 13 -66.78 53.93 9.76
C ALA A 13 -66.55 52.85 8.66
N ARG A 14 -67.41 52.78 7.66
CA ARG A 14 -67.24 51.81 6.52
C ARG A 14 -66.15 52.27 5.56
N ARG A 15 -66.01 53.56 5.30
CA ARG A 15 -64.92 54.11 4.48
C ARG A 15 -63.53 53.92 5.14
N TRP A 16 -63.43 54.07 6.44
CA TRP A 16 -62.20 53.86 7.19
C TRP A 16 -61.75 52.38 7.23
N ARG A 17 -62.70 51.47 7.31
CA ARG A 17 -62.42 50.00 7.22
C ARG A 17 -61.95 49.58 5.86
N ILE A 18 -62.49 50.12 4.78
CA ILE A 18 -62.03 49.85 3.42
C ILE A 18 -60.65 50.46 3.15
N ALA A 19 -60.40 51.65 3.62
CA ALA A 19 -59.07 52.30 3.53
C ALA A 19 -57.99 51.53 4.35
N ALA A 20 -58.32 51.05 5.54
CA ALA A 20 -57.43 50.23 6.38
C ALA A 20 -57.14 48.85 5.74
N ALA A 21 -58.14 48.21 5.15
CA ALA A 21 -57.99 46.95 4.41
C ALA A 21 -57.10 47.11 3.16
N GLY A 22 -57.29 48.22 2.42
CA GLY A 22 -56.45 48.56 1.25
C GLY A 22 -54.99 48.84 1.66
N ALA A 23 -54.73 49.58 2.75
CA ALA A 23 -53.40 49.82 3.25
C ALA A 23 -52.70 48.54 3.78
N ALA A 24 -53.44 47.63 4.41
CA ALA A 24 -52.95 46.33 4.84
C ALA A 24 -52.60 45.45 3.62
N LEU A 25 -53.41 45.45 2.58
CA LEU A 25 -53.13 44.68 1.34
C LEU A 25 -51.90 45.22 0.63
N ILE A 26 -51.75 46.55 0.53
CA ILE A 26 -50.53 47.20 -0.03
C ILE A 26 -49.29 46.89 0.82
N GLY A 27 -49.44 46.89 2.15
CA GLY A 27 -48.36 46.51 3.09
C GLY A 27 -47.90 45.05 2.87
N ILE A 28 -48.89 44.12 2.74
CA ILE A 28 -48.58 42.70 2.48
C ILE A 28 -47.92 42.53 1.10
N VAL A 29 -48.37 43.23 0.06
CA VAL A 29 -47.79 43.21 -1.27
C VAL A 29 -46.37 43.81 -1.24
N LEU A 30 -46.15 44.91 -0.55
CA LEU A 30 -44.80 45.51 -0.39
C LEU A 30 -43.82 44.59 0.39
N VAL A 31 -44.30 43.98 1.48
CA VAL A 31 -43.50 43.00 2.24
C VAL A 31 -43.24 41.74 1.38
N GLY A 32 -44.20 41.25 0.66
CA GLY A 32 -44.06 40.15 -0.28
C GLY A 32 -43.06 40.49 -1.38
N LEU A 33 -43.11 41.72 -1.92
CA LEU A 33 -42.19 42.20 -2.95
C LEU A 33 -40.76 42.39 -2.43
N THR A 34 -40.55 42.85 -1.18
CA THR A 34 -39.24 42.96 -0.54
C THR A 34 -38.63 41.59 -0.21
N VAL A 35 -39.43 40.61 0.18
CA VAL A 35 -39.00 39.22 0.35
C VAL A 35 -38.66 38.56 -0.99
N LEU A 36 -39.41 38.83 -2.06
CA LEU A 36 -39.14 38.30 -3.39
C LEU A 36 -37.93 38.96 -4.09
N LEU A 37 -37.69 40.26 -3.77
CA LEU A 37 -36.58 41.06 -4.32
C LEU A 37 -35.33 41.06 -3.46
N GLY A 38 -35.42 40.53 -2.22
CA GLY A 38 -34.31 40.48 -1.27
C GLY A 38 -33.16 39.58 -1.76
N SER A 39 -31.96 40.16 -2.01
CA SER A 39 -30.78 39.40 -2.33
C SER A 39 -30.25 38.67 -1.09
N ARG A 40 -30.04 37.36 -1.17
CA ARG A 40 -29.52 36.53 -0.08
C ARG A 40 -28.01 36.67 0.01
N PRO A 41 -27.42 36.89 1.19
CA PRO A 41 -25.99 36.91 1.36
C PRO A 41 -25.47 35.46 1.26
N VAL A 42 -24.46 35.20 0.41
CA VAL A 42 -23.85 33.91 0.20
C VAL A 42 -22.33 34.05 0.11
N GLN A 43 -21.61 33.07 0.62
CA GLN A 43 -20.14 33.01 0.44
C GLN A 43 -19.84 32.58 -0.99
N ILE A 44 -19.04 33.39 -1.67
CA ILE A 44 -18.65 33.15 -3.05
C ILE A 44 -17.18 32.76 -3.09
N GLY A 45 -16.89 31.64 -3.77
CA GLY A 45 -15.56 31.20 -4.14
C GLY A 45 -15.37 31.16 -5.64
N GLN A 46 -14.21 30.79 -6.08
CA GLN A 46 -13.89 30.59 -7.49
C GLN A 46 -13.40 29.17 -7.72
N VAL A 47 -13.76 28.59 -8.86
CA VAL A 47 -13.18 27.35 -9.35
C VAL A 47 -11.71 27.58 -9.62
N ARG A 48 -10.84 26.81 -8.92
CA ARG A 48 -9.40 26.89 -9.08
C ARG A 48 -8.90 25.74 -9.93
N LEU A 49 -7.86 25.97 -10.73
CA LEU A 49 -7.11 24.90 -11.36
C LEU A 49 -6.06 24.39 -10.37
N GLY A 50 -5.92 23.10 -10.28
CA GLY A 50 -4.96 22.46 -9.37
C GLY A 50 -4.80 20.98 -9.64
N ALA A 51 -3.92 20.33 -8.87
CA ALA A 51 -3.70 18.91 -9.01
C ALA A 51 -4.82 18.11 -8.34
N ALA A 52 -5.55 17.30 -9.11
CA ALA A 52 -6.41 16.24 -8.60
C ALA A 52 -5.66 14.91 -8.64
N VAL A 53 -5.71 14.19 -7.54
CA VAL A 53 -5.05 12.90 -7.40
C VAL A 53 -6.11 11.85 -7.07
N ASP A 54 -6.21 10.86 -7.93
CA ASP A 54 -7.07 9.70 -7.72
C ASP A 54 -6.26 8.63 -7.00
N VAL A 55 -6.78 8.09 -5.91
CA VAL A 55 -6.06 7.14 -5.06
C VAL A 55 -6.88 5.91 -4.73
N VAL A 56 -6.21 4.80 -4.57
CA VAL A 56 -6.73 3.58 -3.94
C VAL A 56 -6.14 3.50 -2.53
N TYR A 57 -7.01 3.33 -1.55
CA TYR A 57 -6.61 3.16 -0.15
C TYR A 57 -6.30 1.70 0.14
N ALA A 58 -5.22 1.45 0.85
CA ALA A 58 -4.85 0.13 1.34
C ALA A 58 -4.13 0.23 2.68
N SER A 59 -4.18 -0.83 3.47
CA SER A 59 -3.32 -1.01 4.64
C SER A 59 -2.28 -2.07 4.36
N GLY A 60 -1.13 -1.96 5.00
CA GLY A 60 -0.04 -2.90 4.80
C GLY A 60 0.96 -2.92 5.94
N VAL A 61 1.93 -3.81 5.82
CA VAL A 61 3.00 -3.97 6.81
C VAL A 61 4.35 -3.76 6.12
N VAL A 62 5.22 -3.04 6.82
CA VAL A 62 6.63 -2.87 6.39
C VAL A 62 7.38 -4.15 6.65
N GLU A 63 8.08 -4.67 5.66
CA GLU A 63 8.90 -5.86 5.77
C GLU A 63 10.22 -5.72 4.99
N HIS A 64 11.16 -6.62 5.24
CA HIS A 64 12.35 -6.71 4.41
C HIS A 64 12.00 -7.25 3.02
N ALA A 65 12.48 -6.61 1.96
CA ALA A 65 12.24 -7.06 0.59
C ALA A 65 12.87 -8.43 0.30
N ARG A 66 13.96 -8.75 1.01
CA ARG A 66 14.63 -10.06 0.96
C ARG A 66 14.89 -10.55 2.36
N GLN A 67 14.37 -11.72 2.69
CA GLN A 67 14.65 -12.43 3.92
C GLN A 67 14.76 -13.91 3.66
N ALA A 68 15.54 -14.59 4.50
CA ALA A 68 15.76 -16.03 4.44
C ALA A 68 15.52 -16.63 5.82
N HIS A 69 14.64 -17.61 5.88
CA HIS A 69 14.43 -18.46 7.03
C HIS A 69 15.40 -19.62 6.93
N VAL A 70 16.41 -19.64 7.81
CA VAL A 70 17.47 -20.66 7.78
C VAL A 70 17.16 -21.74 8.78
N ALA A 71 16.95 -22.95 8.27
CA ALA A 71 16.68 -24.15 9.05
C ALA A 71 17.72 -25.22 8.72
N PRO A 72 18.08 -26.11 9.64
CA PRO A 72 18.94 -27.25 9.37
C PRO A 72 18.23 -28.26 8.46
N VAL A 73 19.01 -28.93 7.62
CA VAL A 73 18.53 -30.01 6.75
C VAL A 73 18.46 -31.32 7.53
N THR A 74 19.34 -31.50 8.54
CA THR A 74 19.42 -32.71 9.36
C THR A 74 19.19 -32.38 10.83
N THR A 75 18.74 -33.37 11.61
CA THR A 75 18.56 -33.26 13.07
C THR A 75 19.83 -33.68 13.76
N ALA A 76 20.45 -32.77 14.54
CA ALA A 76 21.61 -33.06 15.38
C ALA A 76 21.77 -31.97 16.45
N PRO A 77 22.52 -32.24 17.57
CA PRO A 77 22.86 -31.22 18.56
C PRO A 77 23.71 -30.10 17.93
N ILE A 78 23.51 -28.88 18.42
CA ILE A 78 24.31 -27.72 18.04
C ILE A 78 25.63 -27.74 18.81
N ARG A 79 26.75 -27.87 18.10
CA ARG A 79 28.09 -27.82 18.67
C ARG A 79 28.50 -26.39 19.05
N SER A 80 28.28 -25.47 18.13
CA SER A 80 28.65 -24.07 18.29
C SER A 80 27.79 -23.15 17.39
N VAL A 81 27.60 -21.92 17.87
CA VAL A 81 26.97 -20.82 17.13
C VAL A 81 28.03 -19.75 16.90
N ALA A 82 28.22 -19.33 15.65
CA ALA A 82 29.29 -18.43 15.22
C ALA A 82 28.80 -16.98 15.02
N VAL A 83 27.55 -16.67 15.27
CA VAL A 83 26.93 -15.36 14.99
C VAL A 83 25.98 -14.95 16.10
N GLU A 84 25.77 -13.64 16.22
CA GLU A 84 24.82 -13.01 17.15
C GLU A 84 23.70 -12.28 16.42
N GLU A 85 22.61 -11.99 17.14
CA GLU A 85 21.55 -11.12 16.62
C GLU A 85 22.10 -9.72 16.33
N GLY A 86 21.65 -9.13 15.22
CA GLY A 86 22.14 -7.83 14.76
C GLY A 86 23.43 -7.89 13.95
N GLN A 87 24.17 -9.01 13.94
CA GLN A 87 25.43 -9.14 13.20
C GLN A 87 25.18 -9.19 11.69
N VAL A 88 26.08 -8.56 10.92
CA VAL A 88 26.09 -8.62 9.46
C VAL A 88 26.84 -9.88 9.00
N VAL A 89 26.23 -10.63 8.08
CA VAL A 89 26.77 -11.86 7.53
C VAL A 89 26.85 -11.82 6.01
N ARG A 90 27.80 -12.57 5.45
CA ARG A 90 27.96 -12.78 4.00
C ARG A 90 27.27 -14.06 3.57
N ARG A 91 26.87 -14.13 2.29
CA ARG A 91 26.37 -15.38 1.72
C ARG A 91 27.42 -16.49 1.87
N GLY A 92 27.01 -17.68 2.33
CA GLY A 92 27.88 -18.84 2.59
C GLY A 92 28.62 -18.80 3.94
N GLN A 93 28.51 -17.71 4.72
CA GLN A 93 29.09 -17.63 6.07
C GLN A 93 28.43 -18.66 6.98
N VAL A 94 29.26 -19.39 7.76
CA VAL A 94 28.77 -20.35 8.77
C VAL A 94 28.07 -19.58 9.89
N LEU A 95 26.84 -19.98 10.21
CA LEU A 95 26.03 -19.46 11.31
C LEU A 95 26.12 -20.36 12.53
N ALA A 96 26.02 -21.68 12.32
CA ALA A 96 26.17 -22.67 13.35
C ALA A 96 26.78 -23.96 12.79
N GLN A 97 27.43 -24.72 13.68
CA GLN A 97 27.96 -26.05 13.40
C GLN A 97 27.21 -27.05 14.27
N LEU A 98 26.70 -28.10 13.65
CA LEU A 98 26.11 -29.25 14.33
C LEU A 98 27.16 -30.28 14.67
N GLU A 99 26.85 -31.19 15.61
CA GLU A 99 27.69 -32.34 15.95
C GLU A 99 27.79 -33.28 14.75
N ASP A 100 29.01 -33.39 14.17
CA ASP A 100 29.28 -34.07 12.90
C ASP A 100 30.26 -35.26 13.02
N GLY A 101 30.62 -35.64 14.23
CA GLY A 101 31.67 -36.65 14.47
C GLY A 101 31.54 -37.94 13.69
N PRO A 102 30.40 -38.69 13.79
CA PRO A 102 30.18 -39.94 13.05
C PRO A 102 30.23 -39.74 11.53
N GLN A 103 29.61 -38.66 11.01
CA GLN A 103 29.53 -38.37 9.57
C GLN A 103 30.88 -37.99 9.00
N ARG A 104 31.68 -37.27 9.76
CA ARG A 104 33.07 -36.94 9.42
C ARG A 104 33.90 -38.22 9.29
N GLY A 105 33.77 -39.14 10.26
CA GLY A 105 34.43 -40.44 10.23
C GLY A 105 34.05 -41.23 8.99
N THR A 106 32.77 -41.29 8.66
CA THR A 106 32.26 -41.96 7.45
C THR A 106 32.82 -41.30 6.17
N ALA A 107 32.79 -39.97 6.06
CA ALA A 107 33.33 -39.26 4.90
C ALA A 107 34.84 -39.54 4.69
N MET A 108 35.61 -39.55 5.78
CA MET A 108 37.04 -39.88 5.71
C MET A 108 37.29 -41.33 5.30
N GLN A 109 36.49 -42.28 5.79
CA GLN A 109 36.60 -43.70 5.41
C GLN A 109 36.34 -43.90 3.90
N VAL A 110 35.22 -43.33 3.41
CA VAL A 110 34.87 -43.46 1.96
C VAL A 110 35.87 -42.70 1.09
N GLU A 111 36.41 -41.58 1.50
CA GLU A 111 37.50 -40.86 0.81
C GLU A 111 38.74 -41.72 0.71
N ALA A 112 39.14 -42.45 1.77
CA ALA A 112 40.27 -43.37 1.74
C ALA A 112 40.06 -44.51 0.73
N GLN A 113 38.84 -45.03 0.63
CA GLN A 113 38.47 -46.02 -0.41
C GLN A 113 38.57 -45.44 -1.83
N ALA A 114 38.10 -44.21 -2.04
CA ALA A 114 38.24 -43.54 -3.31
C ALA A 114 39.69 -43.28 -3.70
N ALA A 115 40.52 -42.91 -2.75
CA ALA A 115 41.96 -42.75 -2.93
C ALA A 115 42.63 -44.06 -3.33
N GLN A 116 42.28 -45.18 -2.74
CA GLN A 116 42.80 -46.51 -3.07
C GLN A 116 42.36 -46.88 -4.51
N ALA A 117 41.08 -46.69 -4.90
CA ALA A 117 40.56 -46.97 -6.22
C ALA A 117 41.30 -46.11 -7.30
N ARG A 118 41.57 -44.84 -7.02
CA ARG A 118 42.39 -43.97 -7.90
C ARG A 118 43.79 -44.56 -8.18
N VAL A 119 44.47 -45.05 -7.12
CA VAL A 119 45.79 -45.64 -7.22
C VAL A 119 45.76 -46.92 -8.09
N ILE A 120 44.75 -47.78 -7.88
CA ILE A 120 44.59 -49.02 -8.63
C ILE A 120 44.32 -48.68 -10.11
N ALA A 121 43.38 -47.81 -10.43
CA ALA A 121 43.06 -47.41 -11.80
C ALA A 121 44.27 -46.80 -12.51
N ALA A 122 45.02 -45.91 -11.86
CA ALA A 122 46.23 -45.34 -12.43
C ALA A 122 47.35 -46.37 -12.66
N ARG A 123 47.43 -47.41 -11.83
CA ARG A 123 48.38 -48.52 -12.02
C ARG A 123 47.98 -49.40 -13.19
N THR A 124 46.72 -49.81 -13.28
CA THR A 124 46.17 -50.65 -14.36
C THR A 124 46.29 -49.97 -15.69
N GLN A 125 45.99 -48.66 -15.79
CA GLN A 125 46.16 -47.86 -16.98
C GLN A 125 47.63 -47.83 -17.48
N ARG A 126 48.61 -47.68 -16.56
CA ARG A 126 50.08 -47.77 -16.93
C ARG A 126 50.45 -49.15 -17.42
N LEU A 127 49.95 -50.23 -16.82
CA LEU A 127 50.17 -51.60 -17.27
C LEU A 127 49.53 -51.86 -18.64
N LEU A 128 48.34 -51.34 -18.92
CA LEU A 128 47.73 -51.43 -20.23
C LEU A 128 48.56 -50.70 -21.29
N GLN A 129 49.02 -49.49 -21.02
CA GLN A 129 49.92 -48.76 -21.94
C GLN A 129 51.25 -49.45 -22.20
N ALA A 130 51.72 -50.21 -21.24
CA ALA A 130 52.93 -51.04 -21.38
C ALA A 130 52.67 -52.45 -22.00
N GLY A 131 51.41 -52.77 -22.31
CA GLY A 131 51.03 -54.06 -22.91
C GLY A 131 50.87 -55.21 -21.89
N PHE A 132 50.90 -54.94 -20.59
CA PHE A 132 50.83 -55.93 -19.51
C PHE A 132 49.48 -56.09 -18.83
N ALA A 133 48.42 -55.37 -19.32
CA ALA A 133 47.05 -55.53 -18.84
C ALA A 133 46.09 -55.61 -20.01
N ALA A 134 44.95 -56.30 -19.78
CA ALA A 134 43.86 -56.35 -20.75
C ALA A 134 43.01 -55.05 -20.72
N PRO A 135 42.45 -54.59 -21.86
CA PRO A 135 41.57 -53.41 -21.86
C PRO A 135 40.39 -53.49 -20.87
N ALA A 136 39.77 -54.67 -20.76
CA ALA A 136 38.68 -54.90 -19.82
C ALA A 136 39.09 -54.67 -18.34
N ALA A 137 40.33 -55.01 -17.97
CA ALA A 137 40.82 -54.77 -16.61
C ALA A 137 40.98 -53.26 -16.30
N ASP A 138 41.35 -52.45 -17.32
CA ASP A 138 41.40 -51.00 -17.14
C ASP A 138 39.99 -50.40 -17.10
N GLU A 139 39.06 -50.87 -17.94
CA GLU A 139 37.66 -50.44 -17.88
C GLU A 139 37.03 -50.70 -16.51
N ASP A 140 37.25 -51.90 -15.96
CA ASP A 140 36.78 -52.28 -14.61
C ASP A 140 37.39 -51.40 -13.51
N ALA A 141 38.71 -51.17 -13.56
CA ALA A 141 39.39 -50.32 -12.60
C ALA A 141 38.92 -48.85 -12.68
N GLN A 142 38.66 -48.33 -13.87
CA GLN A 142 38.09 -46.99 -14.08
C GLN A 142 36.64 -46.89 -13.58
N ALA A 143 35.81 -47.93 -13.80
CA ALA A 143 34.46 -47.99 -13.31
C ALA A 143 34.43 -48.00 -11.77
N GLN A 144 35.28 -48.80 -11.13
CA GLN A 144 35.42 -48.83 -9.66
C GLN A 144 35.91 -47.52 -9.10
N ARG A 145 36.87 -46.84 -9.73
CA ARG A 145 37.31 -45.51 -9.33
C ARG A 145 36.17 -44.50 -9.36
N LYS A 146 35.43 -44.45 -10.48
CA LYS A 146 34.28 -43.53 -10.63
C LYS A 146 33.21 -43.78 -9.54
N ALA A 147 32.89 -45.04 -9.26
CA ALA A 147 31.94 -45.41 -8.23
C ALA A 147 32.39 -44.97 -6.83
N ALA A 148 33.67 -45.21 -6.49
CA ALA A 148 34.23 -44.83 -5.20
C ALA A 148 34.31 -43.29 -5.03
N GLU A 149 34.67 -42.56 -6.10
CA GLU A 149 34.67 -41.10 -6.10
C GLU A 149 33.27 -40.52 -5.91
N ALA A 150 32.24 -41.07 -6.57
CA ALA A 150 30.87 -40.67 -6.39
C ALA A 150 30.37 -40.94 -4.96
N ALA A 151 30.75 -42.07 -4.37
CA ALA A 151 30.42 -42.37 -2.96
C ALA A 151 31.10 -41.39 -1.99
N ALA A 152 32.38 -41.04 -2.22
CA ALA A 152 33.08 -40.05 -1.41
C ALA A 152 32.43 -38.65 -1.53
N ALA A 153 32.11 -38.20 -2.73
CA ALA A 153 31.43 -36.94 -2.98
C ALA A 153 30.07 -36.87 -2.25
N SER A 154 29.29 -37.97 -2.29
CA SER A 154 28.03 -38.07 -1.55
C SER A 154 28.21 -37.98 -0.03
N ALA A 155 29.24 -38.62 0.52
CA ALA A 155 29.54 -38.58 1.96
C ALA A 155 29.97 -37.16 2.40
N TRP A 156 30.77 -36.47 1.63
CA TRP A 156 31.14 -35.08 1.88
C TRP A 156 29.96 -34.11 1.76
N SER A 157 29.06 -34.31 0.79
CA SER A 157 27.84 -33.53 0.68
C SER A 157 26.96 -33.66 1.93
N ARG A 158 26.75 -34.89 2.43
CA ARG A 158 26.02 -35.13 3.68
C ARG A 158 26.71 -34.46 4.90
N LEU A 159 28.03 -34.47 4.94
CA LEU A 159 28.77 -33.79 6.01
C LEU A 159 28.60 -32.28 5.93
N ALA A 160 28.46 -31.71 4.73
CA ALA A 160 28.21 -30.29 4.55
C ALA A 160 26.87 -29.83 5.17
N ASP A 161 25.85 -30.73 5.23
CA ASP A 161 24.53 -30.44 5.83
C ASP A 161 24.60 -30.19 7.34
N TYR A 162 25.72 -30.55 7.99
CA TYR A 162 25.96 -30.23 9.40
C TYR A 162 26.51 -28.82 9.63
N ARG A 163 26.74 -28.06 8.56
CA ARG A 163 27.10 -26.64 8.63
C ARG A 163 25.91 -25.79 8.18
N ILE A 164 25.34 -25.05 9.11
CA ILE A 164 24.26 -24.14 8.81
C ILE A 164 24.88 -22.83 8.30
N THR A 165 24.59 -22.45 7.06
CA THR A 165 25.18 -21.28 6.41
C THR A 165 24.14 -20.27 5.97
N ALA A 166 24.52 -18.99 5.86
CA ALA A 166 23.68 -17.92 5.36
C ALA A 166 23.42 -18.05 3.85
N PRO A 167 22.18 -18.21 3.38
CA PRO A 167 21.87 -18.32 1.94
C PRO A 167 21.97 -16.97 1.21
N ILE A 168 21.86 -15.86 1.95
CA ILE A 168 21.97 -14.49 1.45
C ILE A 168 22.92 -13.68 2.34
N ALA A 169 23.51 -12.62 1.80
CA ALA A 169 24.15 -11.59 2.60
C ALA A 169 23.08 -10.72 3.27
N GLY A 170 23.29 -10.33 4.52
CA GLY A 170 22.33 -9.55 5.28
C GLY A 170 22.70 -9.42 6.75
N ARG A 171 21.70 -9.11 7.57
CA ARG A 171 21.81 -9.02 9.03
C ARG A 171 20.98 -10.13 9.67
N ILE A 172 21.50 -10.73 10.74
CA ILE A 172 20.74 -11.67 11.57
C ILE A 172 19.66 -10.86 12.31
N LEU A 173 18.39 -11.15 12.03
CA LEU A 173 17.27 -10.50 12.72
C LEU A 173 16.79 -11.28 13.94
N ARG A 174 16.94 -12.61 13.91
CA ARG A 174 16.56 -13.51 14.99
C ARG A 174 17.45 -14.75 14.99
N ARG A 175 17.80 -15.21 16.17
CA ARG A 175 18.61 -16.40 16.43
C ARG A 175 17.96 -17.25 17.51
N ASP A 176 17.35 -18.36 17.10
CA ASP A 176 16.75 -19.35 17.99
C ASP A 176 17.64 -20.60 18.08
N ALA A 177 18.93 -20.41 18.35
CA ALA A 177 19.94 -21.47 18.36
C ALA A 177 20.96 -21.22 19.47
N GLU A 178 21.07 -22.15 20.39
CA GLU A 178 22.09 -22.14 21.43
C GLU A 178 22.99 -23.40 21.38
N PRO A 179 24.26 -23.31 21.73
CA PRO A 179 25.11 -24.48 21.85
C PRO A 179 24.53 -25.49 22.85
N GLY A 180 24.45 -26.76 22.44
CA GLY A 180 23.85 -27.85 23.21
C GLY A 180 22.37 -28.13 22.87
N ASP A 181 21.66 -27.22 22.22
CA ASP A 181 20.29 -27.46 21.76
C ASP A 181 20.22 -28.52 20.65
N LEU A 182 19.08 -29.21 20.55
CA LEU A 182 18.78 -30.10 19.44
C LEU A 182 18.21 -29.29 18.26
N ALA A 183 18.99 -29.09 17.22
CA ALA A 183 18.53 -28.56 15.95
C ALA A 183 17.68 -29.60 15.23
N GLN A 184 16.41 -29.30 15.02
CA GLN A 184 15.47 -30.19 14.31
C GLN A 184 15.39 -29.79 12.82
N SER A 185 15.43 -30.77 11.93
CA SER A 185 15.28 -30.54 10.48
C SER A 185 14.00 -29.74 10.18
N GLY A 186 14.10 -28.69 9.37
CA GLY A 186 13.00 -27.81 8.97
C GLY A 186 12.61 -26.75 10.00
N LYS A 187 13.05 -26.81 11.26
CA LYS A 187 12.79 -25.77 12.26
C LYS A 187 13.70 -24.58 12.01
N VAL A 188 13.13 -23.39 11.79
CA VAL A 188 13.89 -22.14 11.56
C VAL A 188 14.70 -21.78 12.80
N LEU A 189 16.01 -21.65 12.63
CA LEU A 189 16.93 -21.27 13.68
C LEU A 189 17.48 -19.83 13.51
N PHE A 190 17.56 -19.35 12.27
CA PHE A 190 18.00 -17.98 12.00
C PHE A 190 17.09 -17.31 10.99
N LEU A 191 16.83 -16.02 11.22
CA LEU A 191 16.20 -15.14 10.24
C LEU A 191 17.25 -14.14 9.76
N VAL A 192 17.61 -14.22 8.48
CA VAL A 192 18.60 -13.34 7.84
C VAL A 192 17.85 -12.44 6.85
N ALA A 193 18.07 -11.12 6.91
CA ALA A 193 17.45 -10.20 5.96
C ALA A 193 18.41 -9.12 5.47
N ASP A 194 18.17 -8.61 4.28
CA ASP A 194 18.87 -7.44 3.74
C ASP A 194 18.28 -6.17 4.38
N PRO A 195 19.03 -5.47 5.27
CA PRO A 195 18.52 -4.30 5.97
C PRO A 195 18.36 -3.08 5.05
N ALA A 196 19.02 -3.06 3.89
CA ALA A 196 19.03 -1.93 2.98
C ALA A 196 17.74 -1.83 2.12
N ARG A 197 16.99 -2.91 2.02
CA ARG A 197 15.81 -2.99 1.17
C ARG A 197 14.57 -3.32 1.95
N LEU A 198 13.76 -2.29 2.18
CA LEU A 198 12.44 -2.42 2.78
C LEU A 198 11.36 -2.33 1.70
N ARG A 199 10.24 -2.97 1.96
CA ARG A 199 9.02 -2.83 1.16
C ARG A 199 7.82 -2.81 2.10
N VAL A 200 6.71 -2.30 1.58
CA VAL A 200 5.40 -2.49 2.21
C VAL A 200 4.66 -3.56 1.41
N THR A 201 4.14 -4.53 2.11
CA THR A 201 3.20 -5.50 1.55
C THR A 201 1.81 -5.10 2.01
N ALA A 202 0.96 -4.74 1.06
CA ALA A 202 -0.39 -4.24 1.29
C ALA A 202 -1.42 -5.13 0.60
N ASP A 203 -2.57 -5.26 1.22
CA ASP A 203 -3.71 -5.98 0.65
C ASP A 203 -4.71 -4.96 0.08
N VAL A 204 -5.05 -5.11 -1.20
CA VAL A 204 -5.93 -4.22 -1.96
C VAL A 204 -7.17 -5.00 -2.39
N ASP A 205 -8.35 -4.38 -2.26
CA ASP A 205 -9.63 -4.97 -2.67
C ASP A 205 -9.64 -5.31 -4.18
N GLU A 206 -10.29 -6.41 -4.54
CA GLU A 206 -10.44 -6.89 -5.93
C GLU A 206 -11.02 -5.83 -6.87
N ARG A 207 -11.94 -4.97 -6.37
CA ARG A 207 -12.56 -3.91 -7.17
C ARG A 207 -11.61 -2.80 -7.55
N ASP A 208 -10.54 -2.60 -6.78
CA ASP A 208 -9.59 -1.51 -6.94
C ASP A 208 -8.29 -1.92 -7.64
N VAL A 209 -7.92 -3.21 -7.56
CA VAL A 209 -6.65 -3.70 -8.13
C VAL A 209 -6.54 -3.48 -9.64
N ALA A 210 -7.67 -3.53 -10.37
CA ALA A 210 -7.70 -3.29 -11.83
C ALA A 210 -7.26 -1.88 -12.22
N ARG A 211 -7.29 -0.91 -11.28
CA ARG A 211 -6.85 0.48 -11.47
C ARG A 211 -5.36 0.67 -11.19
N LEU A 212 -4.69 -0.36 -10.65
CA LEU A 212 -3.29 -0.29 -10.26
C LEU A 212 -2.37 -0.83 -11.35
N ALA A 213 -1.19 -0.23 -11.44
CA ALA A 213 -0.11 -0.67 -12.32
C ALA A 213 1.25 -0.56 -11.62
N VAL A 214 2.16 -1.45 -11.99
CA VAL A 214 3.56 -1.41 -11.54
C VAL A 214 4.17 -0.06 -11.97
N GLY A 215 4.95 0.55 -11.08
CA GLY A 215 5.58 1.84 -11.28
C GLY A 215 4.80 3.04 -10.74
N GLN A 216 3.53 2.89 -10.36
CA GLN A 216 2.75 3.97 -9.74
C GLN A 216 3.32 4.37 -8.36
N THR A 217 3.12 5.63 -8.01
CA THR A 217 3.55 6.19 -6.73
C THR A 217 2.61 5.76 -5.61
N ALA A 218 3.17 5.39 -4.46
CA ALA A 218 2.46 5.16 -3.22
C ALA A 218 2.84 6.24 -2.20
N LEU A 219 1.85 6.86 -1.58
CA LEU A 219 2.02 7.76 -0.44
C LEU A 219 1.70 6.97 0.82
N ILE A 220 2.65 6.91 1.74
CA ILE A 220 2.61 6.01 2.89
C ILE A 220 2.61 6.85 4.16
N ARG A 221 1.67 6.55 5.06
CA ARG A 221 1.60 7.13 6.41
C ARG A 221 1.76 6.03 7.44
N ALA A 222 2.44 6.34 8.52
CA ALA A 222 2.62 5.45 9.66
C ALA A 222 2.30 6.20 10.95
N ASP A 223 1.59 5.57 11.87
CA ASP A 223 1.20 6.18 13.15
C ASP A 223 2.40 6.61 13.99
N GLY A 224 3.52 5.87 13.87
CA GLY A 224 4.77 6.22 14.53
C GLY A 224 5.45 7.51 14.01
N PHE A 225 4.95 8.12 12.92
CA PHE A 225 5.48 9.34 12.31
C PHE A 225 4.33 10.29 11.92
N PRO A 226 3.63 10.87 12.92
CA PRO A 226 2.48 11.72 12.66
C PRO A 226 2.84 12.94 11.82
N GLY A 227 2.03 13.22 10.79
CA GLY A 227 2.24 14.32 9.86
C GLY A 227 3.28 14.10 8.77
N GLU A 228 4.03 12.99 8.79
CA GLU A 228 4.97 12.65 7.73
C GLU A 228 4.34 11.73 6.68
N THR A 229 4.72 11.96 5.43
CA THR A 229 4.32 11.11 4.30
C THR A 229 5.56 10.56 3.61
N PHE A 230 5.72 9.26 3.62
CA PHE A 230 6.79 8.58 2.90
C PHE A 230 6.34 8.26 1.48
N LYS A 231 7.27 8.28 0.54
CA LYS A 231 7.02 7.93 -0.86
C LYS A 231 7.57 6.55 -1.15
N GLY A 232 6.78 5.72 -1.79
CA GLY A 232 7.17 4.43 -2.35
C GLY A 232 6.72 4.29 -3.80
N ARG A 233 7.06 3.17 -4.41
CA ARG A 233 6.63 2.82 -5.77
C ARG A 233 6.10 1.39 -5.79
N ILE A 234 5.02 1.15 -6.52
CA ILE A 234 4.52 -0.22 -6.74
C ILE A 234 5.55 -0.99 -7.55
N ASP A 235 6.17 -2.00 -6.94
CA ASP A 235 7.14 -2.87 -7.58
C ASP A 235 6.47 -4.12 -8.17
N GLN A 236 5.44 -4.61 -7.50
CA GLN A 236 4.76 -5.85 -7.90
C GLN A 236 3.32 -5.87 -7.44
N ILE A 237 2.46 -6.40 -8.29
CA ILE A 237 1.08 -6.79 -7.97
C ILE A 237 1.02 -8.30 -8.14
N THR A 238 0.55 -9.03 -7.12
CA THR A 238 0.47 -10.50 -7.20
C THR A 238 -0.59 -10.90 -8.23
N PRO A 239 -0.27 -11.77 -9.20
CA PRO A 239 -1.22 -12.14 -10.27
C PRO A 239 -2.39 -13.00 -9.77
N VAL A 240 -2.28 -13.58 -8.57
CA VAL A 240 -3.34 -14.38 -7.95
C VAL A 240 -3.74 -13.71 -6.64
N GLY A 241 -5.03 -13.41 -6.51
CA GLY A 241 -5.62 -12.87 -5.28
C GLY A 241 -5.96 -13.98 -4.28
N ASP A 242 -6.15 -13.59 -3.03
CA ASP A 242 -6.75 -14.44 -2.02
C ASP A 242 -8.27 -14.48 -2.24
N ALA A 243 -8.77 -15.65 -2.63
CA ALA A 243 -10.19 -15.85 -2.92
C ALA A 243 -11.09 -15.73 -1.67
N ILE A 244 -10.55 -15.98 -0.46
CA ILE A 244 -11.30 -15.86 0.79
C ILE A 244 -11.37 -14.38 1.20
N GLY A 245 -10.24 -13.71 1.21
CA GLY A 245 -10.14 -12.28 1.57
C GLY A 245 -10.59 -11.33 0.47
N ARG A 246 -10.74 -11.78 -0.78
CA ARG A 246 -10.99 -10.96 -1.98
C ARG A 246 -10.02 -9.81 -2.11
N VAL A 247 -8.77 -10.08 -1.80
CA VAL A 247 -7.70 -9.08 -1.85
C VAL A 247 -6.56 -9.53 -2.75
N PHE A 248 -5.90 -8.56 -3.34
CA PHE A 248 -4.67 -8.76 -4.10
C PHE A 248 -3.51 -8.13 -3.33
N ARG A 249 -2.43 -8.88 -3.24
CA ARG A 249 -1.23 -8.40 -2.57
C ARG A 249 -0.43 -7.49 -3.48
N VAL A 250 -0.22 -6.26 -3.03
CA VAL A 250 0.57 -5.23 -3.71
C VAL A 250 1.84 -4.98 -2.90
N ARG A 251 2.99 -5.03 -3.57
CA ARG A 251 4.30 -4.77 -2.96
C ARG A 251 4.79 -3.41 -3.41
N VAL A 252 5.08 -2.56 -2.43
CA VAL A 252 5.55 -1.20 -2.62
C VAL A 252 6.97 -1.09 -2.11
N GLY A 253 7.92 -0.85 -3.00
CA GLY A 253 9.32 -0.62 -2.66
C GLY A 253 9.51 0.72 -1.97
N LEU A 254 10.34 0.72 -0.93
CA LEU A 254 10.73 1.90 -0.18
C LEU A 254 12.15 2.35 -0.57
N PRO A 255 12.45 3.66 -0.54
CA PRO A 255 13.80 4.14 -0.75
C PRO A 255 14.73 3.65 0.36
N PRO A 256 16.04 3.43 0.08
CA PRO A 256 17.01 2.88 1.04
C PRO A 256 17.14 3.69 2.35
N ALA A 257 16.87 4.98 2.31
CA ALA A 257 16.94 5.88 3.47
C ALA A 257 15.60 6.01 4.24
N SER A 258 14.65 5.09 4.03
CA SER A 258 13.38 5.13 4.74
C SER A 258 13.59 4.93 6.24
N ARG A 259 12.93 5.78 7.06
CA ARG A 259 12.92 5.67 8.53
C ARG A 259 11.90 4.66 9.06
N LEU A 260 11.05 4.13 8.18
CA LEU A 260 10.11 3.07 8.52
C LEU A 260 10.87 1.82 8.96
N ARG A 261 10.32 1.10 9.93
CA ARG A 261 10.93 -0.12 10.47
C ARG A 261 10.07 -1.34 10.12
N PRO A 262 10.69 -2.50 9.86
CA PRO A 262 9.96 -3.74 9.68
C PRO A 262 9.02 -4.03 10.86
N GLY A 263 7.82 -4.53 10.57
CA GLY A 263 6.76 -4.77 11.55
C GLY A 263 5.81 -3.60 11.76
N MET A 264 6.11 -2.40 11.25
CA MET A 264 5.18 -1.27 11.33
C MET A 264 4.00 -1.49 10.39
N THR A 265 2.78 -1.25 10.90
CA THR A 265 1.58 -1.11 10.09
C THR A 265 1.54 0.28 9.49
N VAL A 266 1.13 0.39 8.24
CA VAL A 266 1.07 1.64 7.48
C VAL A 266 -0.19 1.72 6.63
N GLU A 267 -0.65 2.94 6.41
CA GLU A 267 -1.69 3.27 5.44
C GLU A 267 -1.07 3.72 4.13
N LEU A 268 -1.63 3.26 3.02
CA LEU A 268 -1.15 3.58 1.69
C LEU A 268 -2.24 4.27 0.87
N ASN A 269 -1.85 5.34 0.20
CA ASN A 269 -2.61 5.98 -0.86
C ASN A 269 -1.87 5.69 -2.18
N LEU A 270 -2.37 4.70 -2.92
CA LEU A 270 -1.80 4.29 -4.21
C LEU A 270 -2.35 5.20 -5.30
N VAL A 271 -1.48 6.01 -5.91
CA VAL A 271 -1.86 7.02 -6.89
C VAL A 271 -2.16 6.34 -8.23
N THR A 272 -3.44 6.35 -8.63
CA THR A 272 -3.88 5.74 -9.89
C THR A 272 -3.87 6.73 -11.05
N ALA A 273 -4.23 7.99 -10.78
CA ALA A 273 -4.19 9.04 -11.77
C ALA A 273 -3.84 10.39 -11.11
N ARG A 274 -3.16 11.24 -11.85
CA ARG A 274 -2.88 12.63 -11.46
C ARG A 274 -3.21 13.54 -12.63
N ARG A 275 -3.99 14.58 -12.37
CA ARG A 275 -4.36 15.63 -13.33
C ARG A 275 -3.96 16.97 -12.71
N ASP A 276 -3.01 17.66 -13.32
CA ASP A 276 -2.43 18.89 -12.75
C ASP A 276 -3.30 20.13 -13.01
N ASP A 277 -4.22 20.08 -13.96
CA ASP A 277 -5.12 21.15 -14.40
C ASP A 277 -6.60 20.84 -14.13
N ALA A 278 -6.87 20.07 -13.10
CA ALA A 278 -8.22 19.74 -12.66
C ALA A 278 -8.94 20.97 -12.09
N ARG A 279 -10.24 21.08 -12.34
CA ARG A 279 -11.10 22.12 -11.74
C ARG A 279 -11.47 21.70 -10.33
N LEU A 280 -10.91 22.41 -9.34
CA LEU A 280 -11.13 22.08 -7.93
C LEU A 280 -12.14 23.04 -7.33
N VAL A 281 -13.07 22.47 -6.56
CA VAL A 281 -14.05 23.20 -5.77
C VAL A 281 -14.06 22.66 -4.34
N PRO A 282 -14.32 23.46 -3.31
CA PRO A 282 -14.56 22.93 -1.97
C PRO A 282 -15.72 21.93 -1.98
N SER A 283 -15.57 20.81 -1.29
CA SER A 283 -16.60 19.75 -1.24
C SER A 283 -17.94 20.27 -0.70
N THR A 284 -17.90 21.31 0.15
CA THR A 284 -19.07 22.00 0.70
C THR A 284 -19.91 22.75 -0.36
N ALA A 285 -19.33 23.05 -1.52
CA ALA A 285 -20.06 23.72 -2.61
C ALA A 285 -20.88 22.74 -3.45
N ILE A 286 -20.63 21.42 -3.32
CA ILE A 286 -21.34 20.39 -4.07
C ILE A 286 -22.54 19.93 -3.26
N ARG A 287 -23.72 19.95 -3.91
CA ARG A 287 -24.94 19.47 -3.30
C ARG A 287 -25.81 18.76 -4.33
N ASP A 288 -26.25 17.56 -3.99
CA ASP A 288 -27.14 16.74 -4.83
C ASP A 288 -26.65 16.65 -6.30
N GLY A 289 -25.33 16.41 -6.49
CA GLY A 289 -24.71 16.31 -7.81
C GLY A 289 -24.67 17.62 -8.62
N ALA A 290 -24.82 18.78 -7.96
CA ALA A 290 -24.80 20.07 -8.61
C ALA A 290 -23.97 21.10 -7.79
N VAL A 291 -23.52 22.14 -8.47
CA VAL A 291 -22.87 23.33 -7.89
C VAL A 291 -23.71 24.56 -8.24
N TRP A 292 -23.83 25.49 -7.28
CA TRP A 292 -24.49 26.74 -7.50
C TRP A 292 -23.49 27.80 -8.00
N VAL A 293 -23.71 28.29 -9.20
CA VAL A 293 -22.89 29.33 -9.84
C VAL A 293 -23.56 30.68 -9.66
N GLU A 294 -22.80 31.69 -9.27
CA GLU A 294 -23.28 33.06 -9.29
C GLU A 294 -22.98 33.69 -10.65
N ALA A 295 -24.05 34.13 -11.33
CA ALA A 295 -23.99 34.85 -12.58
C ALA A 295 -24.95 36.03 -12.53
N ASP A 296 -24.49 37.24 -12.81
CA ASP A 296 -25.28 38.49 -12.84
C ASP A 296 -26.12 38.71 -11.57
N GLY A 297 -25.56 38.39 -10.39
CA GLY A 297 -26.25 38.55 -9.11
C GLY A 297 -27.35 37.51 -8.85
N LYS A 298 -27.40 36.43 -9.63
CA LYS A 298 -28.35 35.33 -9.49
C LYS A 298 -27.64 33.99 -9.27
N ALA A 299 -28.27 33.13 -8.46
CA ALA A 299 -27.82 31.76 -8.26
C ALA A 299 -28.37 30.86 -9.40
N ARG A 300 -27.49 30.13 -10.06
CA ARG A 300 -27.85 29.16 -11.10
C ARG A 300 -27.38 27.76 -10.68
N ARG A 301 -28.30 26.81 -10.66
CA ARG A 301 -27.95 25.42 -10.36
C ARG A 301 -27.37 24.75 -11.61
N VAL A 302 -26.10 24.30 -11.51
CA VAL A 302 -25.39 23.65 -12.61
C VAL A 302 -25.10 22.20 -12.21
N PRO A 303 -25.67 21.20 -12.90
CA PRO A 303 -25.32 19.81 -12.66
C PRO A 303 -23.84 19.57 -13.04
N VAL A 304 -23.14 18.82 -12.22
CA VAL A 304 -21.72 18.57 -12.37
C VAL A 304 -21.38 17.10 -12.26
N VAL A 305 -20.34 16.67 -12.97
CA VAL A 305 -19.73 15.35 -12.78
C VAL A 305 -18.54 15.52 -11.85
N VAL A 306 -18.63 14.93 -10.66
CA VAL A 306 -17.57 14.95 -9.65
C VAL A 306 -16.57 13.85 -9.96
N GLY A 307 -15.30 14.19 -9.96
CA GLY A 307 -14.17 13.28 -10.12
C GLY A 307 -13.51 12.91 -8.79
N ALA A 308 -12.18 12.97 -8.74
CA ALA A 308 -11.41 12.70 -7.54
C ALA A 308 -11.73 13.69 -6.41
N ALA A 309 -11.87 13.19 -5.18
CA ALA A 309 -12.02 14.00 -3.98
C ALA A 309 -10.77 13.83 -3.10
N SER A 310 -10.19 14.92 -2.65
CA SER A 310 -9.01 14.92 -1.79
C SER A 310 -9.16 15.96 -0.69
N GLY A 311 -9.29 15.51 0.55
CA GLY A 311 -9.50 16.37 1.71
C GLY A 311 -10.81 17.16 1.60
N ASP A 312 -10.68 18.50 1.65
CA ASP A 312 -11.79 19.44 1.57
C ASP A 312 -12.17 19.86 0.15
N GLN A 313 -11.45 19.36 -0.87
CA GLN A 313 -11.65 19.72 -2.27
C GLN A 313 -12.11 18.51 -3.11
N ALA A 314 -12.94 18.80 -4.13
CA ALA A 314 -13.37 17.82 -5.10
C ALA A 314 -13.13 18.34 -6.52
N GLU A 315 -12.72 17.43 -7.40
CA GLU A 315 -12.56 17.71 -8.81
C GLU A 315 -13.91 17.75 -9.52
N ILE A 316 -14.09 18.71 -10.40
CA ILE A 316 -15.22 18.77 -11.31
C ILE A 316 -14.73 18.43 -12.72
N VAL A 317 -15.10 17.25 -13.19
CA VAL A 317 -14.73 16.75 -14.52
C VAL A 317 -15.45 17.52 -15.62
N SER A 318 -16.76 17.79 -15.41
CA SER A 318 -17.56 18.54 -16.36
C SER A 318 -18.67 19.33 -15.67
N GLY A 319 -19.19 20.36 -16.36
CA GLY A 319 -20.27 21.22 -15.88
C GLY A 319 -19.86 22.62 -15.47
N LEU A 320 -18.59 22.87 -15.12
CA LEU A 320 -18.11 24.20 -14.72
C LEU A 320 -16.99 24.72 -15.63
N ALA A 321 -17.00 26.03 -15.88
CA ALA A 321 -15.89 26.70 -16.53
C ALA A 321 -14.77 27.03 -15.51
N PRO A 322 -13.49 27.10 -15.92
CA PRO A 322 -12.41 27.61 -15.09
C PRO A 322 -12.70 29.04 -14.65
N GLY A 323 -12.45 29.37 -13.38
CA GLY A 323 -12.69 30.70 -12.84
C GLY A 323 -14.16 31.04 -12.55
N ALA A 324 -15.12 30.12 -12.79
CA ALA A 324 -16.52 30.35 -12.46
C ALA A 324 -16.70 30.71 -10.98
N ARG A 325 -17.58 31.67 -10.71
CA ARG A 325 -17.91 32.07 -9.33
C ARG A 325 -18.95 31.11 -8.77
N ILE A 326 -18.63 30.44 -7.69
CA ILE A 326 -19.46 29.40 -7.08
C ILE A 326 -19.88 29.78 -5.67
N ILE A 327 -21.02 29.29 -5.23
CA ILE A 327 -21.52 29.47 -3.86
C ILE A 327 -20.97 28.31 -3.01
N LEU A 328 -20.15 28.65 -1.98
CA LEU A 328 -19.37 27.66 -1.20
C LEU A 328 -20.26 26.80 -0.28
N SER A 329 -21.30 27.36 0.29
CA SER A 329 -22.21 26.68 1.21
C SER A 329 -23.65 27.07 0.87
N PRO A 330 -24.24 26.48 -0.20
CA PRO A 330 -25.58 26.89 -0.65
C PRO A 330 -26.64 26.57 0.41
N PRO A 331 -27.50 27.54 0.80
CA PRO A 331 -28.63 27.29 1.70
C PRO A 331 -29.56 26.20 1.15
N LYS A 332 -30.20 25.45 2.09
CA LYS A 332 -31.10 24.33 1.70
C LYS A 332 -32.26 24.74 0.82
N ASP A 333 -32.73 25.96 1.00
CA ASP A 333 -33.89 26.56 0.34
C ASP A 333 -33.51 27.49 -0.84
N LEU A 334 -32.24 27.45 -1.29
CA LEU A 334 -31.81 28.23 -2.45
C LEU A 334 -32.47 27.69 -3.73
N ARG A 335 -33.13 28.61 -4.48
CA ARG A 335 -33.82 28.28 -5.71
C ARG A 335 -33.04 28.77 -6.91
N ASP A 336 -33.20 28.10 -8.04
CA ASP A 336 -32.66 28.55 -9.32
C ASP A 336 -33.20 29.92 -9.67
N GLY A 337 -32.32 30.83 -10.12
CA GLY A 337 -32.66 32.23 -10.41
C GLY A 337 -32.80 33.16 -9.22
N ALA A 338 -32.62 32.68 -7.98
CA ALA A 338 -32.66 33.50 -6.76
C ALA A 338 -31.58 34.59 -6.78
N ARG A 339 -31.93 35.82 -6.39
CA ARG A 339 -30.95 36.91 -6.26
C ARG A 339 -30.02 36.66 -5.08
N VAL A 340 -28.73 36.71 -5.33
CA VAL A 340 -27.68 36.54 -4.33
C VAL A 340 -26.71 37.72 -4.34
N LYS A 341 -26.11 37.96 -3.17
CA LYS A 341 -25.03 38.96 -3.04
C LYS A 341 -23.89 38.35 -2.22
N PRO A 342 -22.62 38.74 -2.48
CA PRO A 342 -21.51 38.32 -1.64
C PRO A 342 -21.78 38.67 -0.18
N ALA A 343 -21.66 37.69 0.71
CA ALA A 343 -21.63 37.97 2.15
C ALA A 343 -20.37 38.81 2.43
N LYS A 344 -20.50 39.85 3.27
CA LYS A 344 -19.30 40.54 3.77
C LYS A 344 -18.48 39.54 4.59
N PRO A 345 -17.12 39.57 4.48
CA PRO A 345 -16.24 38.70 5.25
C PRO A 345 -16.42 38.87 6.75
#